data_527880aaf11a3240bc4b2aef127a5fe9
#
_entry.id   527880aaf11a3240bc4b2aef127a5fe9
#
_cell.length_a   1.000
_cell.length_b   1.000
_cell.length_c   1.000
_cell.angle_alpha   90.00
_cell.angle_beta   90.00
_cell.angle_gamma   90.00
#
_symmetry.space_group_name_H-M   'P 1'
#
loop_
_entity.id
_entity.type
_entity.pdbx_description
1 polymer ?
#
loop_
_entity_poly.entity_id
_entity_poly.type
_entity_poly.pdbx_seq_one_letter_code
_entity_poly.pdbx_strand_id
1 'polypeptide(L)'
;MTLRLIFVRHGLSSFNKEGRIQGRNDLSTLTREGQLQAEAAGKTISSIPIDAIYSSPLQRASETTKIIIKQHQSELQATYTDELLEVDLGPWSGLTKNEIKNQFPEELSIWQKEPKELTINRDDGSKFQPIKELLTQ
;
A
#
# COMPACT_ATOMS: atom_id res chain seq x y z
N MET A 1 17.34 -2.94 -26.16
CA MET A 1 16.83 -3.64 -24.95
C MET A 1 15.57 -2.93 -24.48
N THR A 2 14.51 -3.66 -24.20
CA THR A 2 13.24 -3.10 -23.72
C THR A 2 13.01 -3.55 -22.29
N LEU A 3 12.77 -2.61 -21.40
CA LEU A 3 12.34 -2.88 -20.03
C LEU A 3 10.81 -2.90 -20.00
N ARG A 4 10.23 -3.98 -19.45
CA ARG A 4 8.79 -4.07 -19.16
C ARG A 4 8.60 -4.05 -17.66
N LEU A 5 7.80 -3.12 -17.17
CA LEU A 5 7.40 -3.05 -15.77
C LEU A 5 5.93 -3.45 -15.65
N ILE A 6 5.63 -4.33 -14.71
CA ILE A 6 4.28 -4.75 -14.37
C ILE A 6 4.00 -4.28 -12.94
N PHE A 7 3.05 -3.37 -12.80
CA PHE A 7 2.61 -2.88 -11.50
C PHE A 7 1.35 -3.62 -11.08
N VAL A 8 1.36 -4.17 -9.89
CA VAL A 8 0.23 -4.89 -9.33
C VAL A 8 -0.17 -4.26 -8.00
N ARG A 9 -1.44 -3.85 -7.90
CA ARG A 9 -2.00 -3.42 -6.63
C ARG A 9 -2.28 -4.64 -5.75
N HIS A 10 -2.07 -4.51 -4.43
CA HIS A 10 -2.48 -5.55 -3.48
C HIS A 10 -3.99 -5.83 -3.55
N GLY A 11 -4.39 -7.04 -3.22
CA GLY A 11 -5.79 -7.45 -3.15
C GLY A 11 -6.56 -6.70 -2.05
N LEU A 12 -7.88 -6.86 -2.07
CA LEU A 12 -8.75 -6.25 -1.06
C LEU A 12 -8.31 -6.63 0.35
N SER A 13 -7.99 -5.62 1.14
CA SER A 13 -7.56 -5.79 2.53
C SER A 13 -8.69 -5.56 3.52
N SER A 14 -8.49 -5.96 4.77
CA SER A 14 -9.47 -5.74 5.83
C SER A 14 -9.78 -4.25 6.03
N PHE A 15 -8.75 -3.39 6.03
CA PHE A 15 -8.96 -1.94 6.16
C PHE A 15 -9.67 -1.34 4.95
N ASN A 16 -9.38 -1.80 3.73
CA ASN A 16 -10.14 -1.36 2.55
C ASN A 16 -11.63 -1.71 2.69
N LYS A 17 -11.93 -2.93 3.13
CA LYS A 17 -13.30 -3.38 3.34
C LYS A 17 -14.03 -2.57 4.40
N GLU A 18 -13.34 -2.17 5.44
CA GLU A 18 -13.88 -1.35 6.53
C GLU A 18 -13.88 0.16 6.23
N GLY A 19 -13.34 0.57 5.10
CA GLY A 19 -13.21 2.00 4.75
C GLY A 19 -12.21 2.76 5.61
N ARG A 20 -11.19 2.06 6.12
CA ARG A 20 -10.11 2.64 6.93
C ARG A 20 -8.91 3.03 6.07
N ILE A 21 -8.26 4.11 6.46
CA ILE A 21 -6.97 4.50 5.90
C ILE A 21 -5.90 3.51 6.37
N GLN A 22 -5.07 3.06 5.47
CA GLN A 22 -4.03 2.07 5.78
C GLN A 22 -2.69 2.72 6.10
N GLY A 23 -2.20 3.59 5.23
CA GLY A 23 -0.87 4.15 5.37
C GLY A 23 0.18 3.05 5.59
N ARG A 24 1.05 3.23 6.57
CA ARG A 24 2.06 2.24 6.99
C ARG A 24 1.60 1.33 8.13
N ASN A 25 0.34 1.41 8.55
CA ASN A 25 -0.22 0.50 9.54
C ASN A 25 -0.29 -0.92 8.93
N ASP A 26 0.32 -1.88 9.62
CA ASP A 26 0.46 -3.26 9.13
C ASP A 26 -0.53 -4.25 9.79
N LEU A 27 -1.58 -3.75 10.41
CA LEU A 27 -2.67 -4.59 10.93
C LEU A 27 -3.65 -5.04 9.85
N SER A 28 -3.62 -4.38 8.69
CA SER A 28 -4.49 -4.72 7.57
C SER A 28 -3.93 -5.91 6.78
N THR A 29 -4.73 -6.97 6.68
CA THR A 29 -4.38 -8.20 5.96
C THR A 29 -5.33 -8.42 4.77
N LEU A 30 -4.98 -9.32 3.85
CA LEU A 30 -5.87 -9.68 2.75
C LEU A 30 -7.15 -10.34 3.28
N THR A 31 -8.27 -9.93 2.71
CA THR A 31 -9.54 -10.66 2.84
C THR A 31 -9.52 -11.91 1.95
N ARG A 32 -10.47 -12.82 2.13
CA ARG A 32 -10.65 -13.96 1.21
C ARG A 32 -10.84 -13.49 -0.23
N GLU A 33 -11.61 -12.45 -0.45
CA GLU A 33 -11.77 -11.83 -1.76
C GLU A 33 -10.45 -11.29 -2.30
N GLY A 34 -9.65 -10.61 -1.46
CA GLY A 34 -8.32 -10.13 -1.83
C GLY A 34 -7.36 -11.24 -2.23
N GLN A 35 -7.43 -12.39 -1.57
CA GLN A 35 -6.65 -13.58 -1.95
C GLN A 35 -7.05 -14.08 -3.35
N LEU A 36 -8.34 -14.16 -3.63
CA LEU A 36 -8.85 -14.56 -4.96
C LEU A 36 -8.45 -13.57 -6.05
N GLN A 37 -8.45 -12.28 -5.75
CA GLN A 37 -7.94 -11.24 -6.67
C GLN A 37 -6.46 -11.44 -6.97
N ALA A 38 -5.65 -11.74 -5.96
CA ALA A 38 -4.22 -12.02 -6.13
C ALA A 38 -3.98 -13.30 -6.95
N GLU A 39 -4.75 -14.35 -6.73
CA GLU A 39 -4.71 -15.57 -7.54
C GLU A 39 -5.04 -15.29 -9.01
N ALA A 40 -6.08 -14.50 -9.27
CA ALA A 40 -6.47 -14.12 -10.62
C ALA A 40 -5.39 -13.27 -11.31
N ALA A 41 -4.80 -12.32 -10.61
CA ALA A 41 -3.68 -11.53 -11.13
C ALA A 41 -2.47 -12.41 -11.47
N GLY A 42 -2.10 -13.33 -10.59
CA GLY A 42 -1.03 -14.28 -10.83
C GLY A 42 -1.26 -15.16 -12.05
N LYS A 43 -2.48 -15.65 -12.24
CA LYS A 43 -2.86 -16.43 -13.43
C LYS A 43 -2.78 -15.57 -14.71
N THR A 44 -3.22 -14.33 -14.65
CA THR A 44 -3.19 -13.40 -15.80
C THR A 44 -1.77 -13.19 -16.32
N ILE A 45 -0.78 -13.09 -15.43
CA ILE A 45 0.61 -12.85 -15.81
C ILE A 45 1.46 -14.14 -15.88
N SER A 46 0.86 -15.30 -15.67
CA SER A 46 1.59 -16.59 -15.57
C SER A 46 2.39 -16.94 -16.82
N SER A 47 1.96 -16.49 -17.99
CA SER A 47 2.66 -16.71 -19.28
C SER A 47 3.71 -15.65 -19.60
N ILE A 48 3.82 -14.61 -18.81
CA ILE A 48 4.78 -13.51 -19.03
C ILE A 48 6.08 -13.86 -18.30
N PRO A 49 7.23 -13.92 -19.00
CA PRO A 49 8.52 -14.11 -18.33
C PRO A 49 8.82 -12.96 -17.37
N ILE A 50 9.22 -13.29 -16.16
CA ILE A 50 9.55 -12.32 -15.10
C ILE A 50 11.00 -12.55 -14.69
N ASP A 51 11.80 -11.50 -14.67
CA ASP A 51 13.23 -11.56 -14.29
C ASP A 51 13.47 -11.16 -12.84
N ALA A 52 12.64 -10.26 -12.30
CA ALA A 52 12.76 -9.79 -10.91
C ALA A 52 11.40 -9.39 -10.36
N ILE A 53 11.23 -9.57 -9.05
CA ILE A 53 10.00 -9.25 -8.32
C ILE A 53 10.37 -8.38 -7.11
N TYR A 54 9.72 -7.25 -6.98
CA TYR A 54 9.85 -6.34 -5.85
C TYR A 54 8.50 -6.15 -5.18
N SER A 55 8.49 -6.06 -3.86
CA SER A 55 7.27 -5.88 -3.08
C SER A 55 7.48 -4.98 -1.88
N SER A 56 6.43 -4.26 -1.52
CA SER A 56 6.34 -3.68 -0.19
C SER A 56 6.35 -4.77 0.88
N PRO A 57 7.00 -4.55 2.04
CA PRO A 57 7.01 -5.52 3.14
C PRO A 57 5.68 -5.57 3.92
N LEU A 58 4.76 -4.61 3.72
CA LEU A 58 3.48 -4.61 4.41
C LEU A 58 2.67 -5.86 4.08
N GLN A 59 1.98 -6.44 5.09
CA GLN A 59 1.33 -7.75 4.98
C GLN A 59 0.41 -7.85 3.76
N ARG A 60 -0.45 -6.88 3.52
CA ARG A 60 -1.36 -6.88 2.37
C ARG A 60 -0.66 -6.98 1.02
N ALA A 61 0.52 -6.38 0.90
CA ALA A 61 1.32 -6.43 -0.32
C ALA A 61 2.16 -7.72 -0.39
N SER A 62 2.81 -8.10 0.70
CA SER A 62 3.64 -9.31 0.74
C SER A 62 2.81 -10.59 0.56
N GLU A 63 1.61 -10.66 1.13
CA GLU A 63 0.68 -11.77 0.93
C GLU A 63 0.21 -11.83 -0.53
N THR A 64 -0.14 -10.70 -1.13
CA THR A 64 -0.48 -10.61 -2.57
C THR A 64 0.67 -11.15 -3.42
N THR A 65 1.89 -10.71 -3.13
CA THR A 65 3.10 -11.13 -3.86
C THR A 65 3.35 -12.62 -3.75
N LYS A 66 3.23 -13.21 -2.56
CA LYS A 66 3.39 -14.67 -2.36
C LYS A 66 2.37 -15.48 -3.16
N ILE A 67 1.11 -15.02 -3.19
CA ILE A 67 0.06 -15.68 -3.96
C ILE A 67 0.35 -15.60 -5.47
N ILE A 68 0.78 -14.44 -5.96
CA ILE A 68 1.13 -14.24 -7.37
C ILE A 68 2.30 -15.14 -7.78
N ILE A 69 3.35 -15.20 -6.99
CA ILE A 69 4.52 -16.08 -7.25
C ILE A 69 4.09 -17.53 -7.35
N LYS A 70 3.23 -17.98 -6.44
CA LYS A 70 2.70 -19.36 -6.46
C LYS A 70 1.90 -19.65 -7.73
N GLN A 71 1.06 -18.71 -8.18
CA GLN A 71 0.26 -18.86 -9.41
C GLN A 71 1.12 -18.79 -10.66
N HIS A 72 2.15 -17.97 -10.65
CA HIS A 72 3.10 -17.82 -11.75
C HIS A 72 4.03 -19.04 -11.88
N GLN A 73 4.10 -19.88 -10.85
CA GLN A 73 5.04 -21.02 -10.77
C GLN A 73 6.50 -20.60 -10.97
N SER A 74 6.82 -19.39 -10.53
CA SER A 74 8.18 -18.85 -10.61
C SER A 74 9.04 -19.39 -9.49
N GLU A 75 10.31 -19.68 -9.80
CA GLU A 75 11.33 -19.97 -8.79
C GLU A 75 11.96 -18.71 -8.22
N LEU A 76 11.60 -17.54 -8.75
CA LEU A 76 12.09 -16.26 -8.27
C LEU A 76 11.59 -15.97 -6.86
N GLN A 77 12.47 -15.40 -6.06
CA GLN A 77 12.11 -14.85 -4.77
C GLN A 77 11.85 -13.36 -4.90
N ALA A 78 10.86 -12.85 -4.15
CA ALA A 78 10.62 -11.43 -4.10
C ALA A 78 11.67 -10.71 -3.24
N THR A 79 12.08 -9.55 -3.69
CA THR A 79 12.84 -8.59 -2.89
C THR A 79 11.85 -7.65 -2.20
N TYR A 80 11.80 -7.70 -0.88
CA TYR A 80 10.98 -6.79 -0.08
C TYR A 80 11.79 -5.56 0.26
N THR A 81 11.25 -4.38 -0.02
CA THR A 81 11.97 -3.12 0.19
C THR A 81 11.09 -2.04 0.76
N ASP A 82 11.63 -1.29 1.71
CA ASP A 82 10.95 -0.15 2.33
C ASP A 82 10.72 1.01 1.35
N GLU A 83 11.44 1.03 0.23
CA GLU A 83 11.22 2.00 -0.85
C GLU A 83 9.83 1.88 -1.50
N LEU A 84 9.17 0.73 -1.32
CA LEU A 84 7.80 0.49 -1.78
C LEU A 84 6.76 0.60 -0.67
N LEU A 85 7.12 1.16 0.48
CA LEU A 85 6.14 1.45 1.52
C LEU A 85 5.15 2.52 1.04
N GLU A 86 3.93 2.37 1.55
CA GLU A 86 2.88 3.37 1.37
C GLU A 86 3.28 4.70 2.02
N VAL A 87 2.65 5.79 1.59
CA VAL A 87 2.80 7.08 2.25
C VAL A 87 2.47 6.95 3.74
N ASP A 88 3.33 7.51 4.58
CA ASP A 88 3.06 7.58 6.02
C ASP A 88 1.99 8.64 6.28
N LEU A 89 0.87 8.24 6.85
CA LEU A 89 -0.24 9.12 7.22
C LEU A 89 -0.41 9.26 8.75
N GLY A 90 0.59 8.78 9.50
CA GLY A 90 0.64 8.94 10.95
C GLY A 90 -0.65 8.54 11.66
N PRO A 91 -1.25 9.46 12.45
CA PRO A 91 -2.44 9.15 13.25
C PRO A 91 -3.70 8.89 12.43
N TRP A 92 -3.69 9.15 11.11
CA TRP A 92 -4.82 8.80 10.24
C TRP A 92 -4.91 7.31 9.95
N SER A 93 -3.79 6.61 10.08
CA SER A 93 -3.75 5.16 9.81
C SER A 93 -4.67 4.40 10.77
N GLY A 94 -5.56 3.60 10.22
CA GLY A 94 -6.57 2.85 10.98
C GLY A 94 -7.89 3.59 11.20
N LEU A 95 -7.94 4.89 10.91
CA LEU A 95 -9.18 5.68 11.02
C LEU A 95 -10.04 5.55 9.76
N THR A 96 -11.34 5.59 9.95
CA THR A 96 -12.29 5.75 8.84
C THR A 96 -12.28 7.20 8.34
N LYS A 97 -12.80 7.39 7.13
CA LYS A 97 -12.93 8.73 6.54
C LYS A 97 -13.77 9.68 7.42
N ASN A 98 -14.81 9.16 8.05
CA ASN A 98 -15.64 9.96 8.96
C ASN A 98 -14.90 10.34 10.24
N GLU A 99 -14.13 9.43 10.81
CA GLU A 99 -13.29 9.72 11.98
C GLU A 99 -12.25 10.80 11.66
N ILE A 100 -11.60 10.72 10.49
CA ILE A 100 -10.67 11.75 10.04
C ILE A 100 -11.37 13.10 9.86
N LYS A 101 -12.53 13.10 9.22
CA LYS A 101 -13.33 14.30 9.03
C LYS A 101 -13.72 14.97 10.36
N ASN A 102 -14.02 14.17 11.38
CA ASN A 102 -14.39 14.67 12.70
C ASN A 102 -13.19 15.16 13.52
N GLN A 103 -12.06 14.46 13.43
CA GLN A 103 -10.87 14.75 14.24
C GLN A 103 -9.90 15.73 13.57
N PHE A 104 -9.81 15.71 12.24
CA PHE A 104 -8.85 16.45 11.43
C PHE A 104 -9.50 17.15 10.23
N PRO A 105 -10.55 17.97 10.44
CA PRO A 105 -11.32 18.54 9.32
C PRO A 105 -10.49 19.50 8.44
N GLU A 106 -9.60 20.28 9.04
CA GLU A 106 -8.74 21.23 8.33
C GLU A 106 -7.69 20.51 7.50
N GLU A 107 -7.00 19.55 8.10
CA GLU A 107 -5.97 18.74 7.45
C GLU A 107 -6.57 17.89 6.31
N LEU A 108 -7.77 17.35 6.50
CA LEU A 108 -8.47 16.62 5.44
C LEU A 108 -8.78 17.55 4.24
N SER A 109 -9.17 18.79 4.48
CA SER A 109 -9.40 19.77 3.42
C SER A 109 -8.11 20.05 2.63
N ILE A 110 -6.99 20.21 3.33
CA ILE A 110 -5.68 20.41 2.70
C ILE A 110 -5.29 19.17 1.87
N TRP A 111 -5.46 17.97 2.42
CA TRP A 111 -5.19 16.71 1.70
C TRP A 111 -5.98 16.62 0.38
N GLN A 112 -7.23 17.06 0.39
CA GLN A 112 -8.09 16.99 -0.80
C GLN A 112 -7.74 18.04 -1.87
N LYS A 113 -7.25 19.20 -1.47
CA LYS A 113 -7.00 20.33 -2.37
C LYS A 113 -5.53 20.44 -2.78
N GLU A 114 -4.64 20.34 -1.80
CA GLU A 114 -3.20 20.57 -1.96
C GLU A 114 -2.42 19.55 -1.11
N PRO A 115 -2.43 18.25 -1.46
CA PRO A 115 -1.88 17.19 -0.62
C PRO A 115 -0.40 17.38 -0.28
N LYS A 116 0.38 18.08 -1.10
CA LYS A 116 1.78 18.39 -0.82
C LYS A 116 1.97 19.32 0.37
N GLU A 117 0.96 20.13 0.68
CA GLU A 117 1.01 21.10 1.76
C GLU A 117 0.48 20.55 3.09
N LEU A 118 -0.06 19.33 3.09
CA LEU A 118 -0.51 18.68 4.30
C LEU A 118 0.65 18.52 5.29
N THR A 119 0.42 18.98 6.51
CA THR A 119 1.28 18.74 7.67
C THR A 119 0.48 17.97 8.71
N ILE A 120 1.03 16.85 9.16
CA ILE A 120 0.43 16.01 10.20
C ILE A 120 1.30 16.04 11.46
N ASN A 121 0.65 16.06 12.62
CA ASN A 121 1.32 15.89 13.90
C ASN A 121 1.39 14.39 14.21
N ARG A 122 2.59 13.88 14.55
CA ARG A 122 2.77 12.55 15.11
C ARG A 122 2.39 12.54 16.59
N ASP A 123 2.18 11.35 17.14
CA ASP A 123 1.83 11.18 18.56
C ASP A 123 2.93 11.69 19.50
N ASP A 124 4.17 11.73 19.06
CA ASP A 124 5.31 12.30 19.80
C ASP A 124 5.39 13.84 19.75
N GLY A 125 4.43 14.48 19.06
CA GLY A 125 4.37 15.94 18.88
C GLY A 125 5.21 16.47 17.71
N SER A 126 6.00 15.63 17.03
CA SER A 126 6.70 16.05 15.83
C SER A 126 5.74 16.26 14.67
N LYS A 127 6.13 17.12 13.73
CA LYS A 127 5.36 17.44 12.52
C LYS A 127 6.07 16.90 11.29
N PHE A 128 5.30 16.44 10.32
CA PHE A 128 5.84 15.99 9.04
C PHE A 128 4.88 16.28 7.89
N GLN A 129 5.43 16.29 6.67
CA GLN A 129 4.67 16.48 5.44
C GLN A 129 4.71 15.19 4.62
N PRO A 130 3.65 14.36 4.65
CA PRO A 130 3.68 13.00 4.10
C PRO A 130 4.16 12.90 2.65
N ILE A 131 3.66 13.76 1.79
CA ILE A 131 4.03 13.72 0.37
C ILE A 131 5.45 14.23 0.13
N LYS A 132 5.88 15.26 0.84
CA LYS A 132 7.25 15.78 0.68
C LYS A 132 8.28 14.77 1.19
N GLU A 133 8.02 14.11 2.32
CA GLU A 133 8.90 13.04 2.81
C GLU A 133 8.98 11.87 1.82
N LEU A 134 7.85 11.45 1.25
CA LEU A 134 7.83 10.38 0.26
C LEU A 134 8.69 10.70 -0.97
N LEU A 135 8.67 11.94 -1.43
CA LEU A 135 9.41 12.37 -2.63
C LEU A 135 10.92 12.54 -2.40
N THR A 136 11.38 12.50 -1.14
CA THR A 136 12.80 12.68 -0.77
C THR A 136 13.47 11.38 -0.30
N GLN A 137 12.76 10.27 -0.32
CA GLN A 137 13.28 8.93 0.06
C GLN A 137 14.12 8.25 -1.05
#